data_4503b0ec5107b92291d606d7fe2e0b91
#
_entry.id   4503b0ec5107b92291d606d7fe2e0b91
#
_cell.length_a   1.000
_cell.length_b   1.000
_cell.length_c   1.000
_cell.angle_alpha   90.00
_cell.angle_beta   90.00
_cell.angle_gamma   90.00
#
_symmetry.space_group_name_H-M   'P 1'
#
loop_
_entity.id
_entity.type
_entity.pdbx_description
1 polymer ?
#
loop_
_entity_poly.entity_id
_entity_poly.type
_entity_poly.pdbx_seq_one_letter_code
_entity_poly.pdbx_strand_id
1 'polypeptide(L)'
;VFLSCDCPCKVIDSEDWERKIEETTGSIIFIDEGNRFLVSKKFAQLVQGSDNYFVLATREKLPALPYSVSEIYGFRKSGKFHDAKQKYNEIYHLYGEISEEKNINPKLVITEDSNSGFEFFNELSRQKGVNCFSAGGKSNIIRQLEQRQNEEGTILVIVDGAAFGSEMKDISECIKTQGNIVLYAPESFEWLLLSTKEIPGVKVETILQNPEEYIDSKEYVSWERYFTDLLIESTSKNFIWAYSKKRLTKAYFAPRIVNAVKTIMKLVDWEKLF
;
A
#
# COMPACT_ATOMS: atom_id res chain seq x y z
N VAL A 1 -1.18 2.63 29.35
CA VAL A 1 -1.80 1.59 28.51
C VAL A 1 -1.34 0.25 29.06
N PHE A 2 -2.27 -0.56 29.55
CA PHE A 2 -1.96 -1.94 29.95
C PHE A 2 -2.09 -2.80 28.70
N LEU A 3 -0.97 -3.35 28.23
CA LEU A 3 -0.94 -4.28 27.13
C LEU A 3 -1.00 -5.70 27.72
N SER A 4 -2.04 -6.43 27.39
CA SER A 4 -2.15 -7.84 27.66
C SER A 4 -1.93 -8.58 26.34
N CYS A 5 -0.73 -9.08 26.12
CA CYS A 5 -0.42 -9.96 25.00
C CYS A 5 0.56 -11.06 25.49
N ASP A 6 0.60 -12.18 24.78
CA ASP A 6 1.50 -13.28 25.11
C ASP A 6 2.96 -13.00 24.70
N CYS A 7 3.21 -11.87 24.02
CA CYS A 7 4.53 -11.42 23.61
C CYS A 7 5.10 -10.39 24.58
N PRO A 8 6.43 -10.36 24.80
CA PRO A 8 7.07 -9.29 25.52
C PRO A 8 6.81 -7.93 24.88
N CYS A 9 6.45 -6.93 25.69
CA CYS A 9 6.18 -5.59 25.22
C CYS A 9 7.16 -4.61 25.83
N LYS A 10 7.70 -3.70 25.03
CA LYS A 10 8.60 -2.63 25.48
C LYS A 10 8.13 -1.28 24.96
N VAL A 11 8.31 -0.25 25.79
CA VAL A 11 8.17 1.14 25.36
C VAL A 11 9.57 1.72 25.24
N ILE A 12 9.88 2.31 24.10
CA ILE A 12 11.14 3.00 23.87
C ILE A 12 10.83 4.48 23.70
N ASP A 13 11.39 5.26 24.60
CA ASP A 13 11.41 6.70 24.59
C ASP A 13 12.85 7.18 24.79
N SER A 14 13.28 8.29 24.13
CA SER A 14 14.52 8.99 24.48
C SER A 14 15.89 8.47 23.98
N GLU A 15 16.94 8.92 24.69
CA GLU A 15 18.32 9.05 24.21
C GLU A 15 19.03 7.73 23.87
N ASP A 16 18.69 6.61 24.50
CA ASP A 16 19.36 5.31 24.26
C ASP A 16 18.59 4.39 23.31
N TRP A 17 17.73 4.95 22.45
CA TRP A 17 16.82 4.16 21.62
C TRP A 17 17.53 3.14 20.73
N GLU A 18 18.70 3.47 20.15
CA GLU A 18 19.45 2.55 19.27
C GLU A 18 19.83 1.29 20.05
N ARG A 19 20.52 1.44 21.18
CA ARG A 19 20.93 0.33 22.02
C ARG A 19 19.74 -0.49 22.50
N LYS A 20 18.65 0.18 22.91
CA LYS A 20 17.43 -0.50 23.39
C LYS A 20 16.79 -1.35 22.30
N ILE A 21 16.79 -0.90 21.05
CA ILE A 21 16.28 -1.69 19.91
C ILE A 21 17.22 -2.87 19.64
N GLU A 22 18.54 -2.65 19.58
CA GLU A 22 19.53 -3.69 19.30
C GLU A 22 19.55 -4.80 20.37
N GLU A 23 19.35 -4.44 21.64
CA GLU A 23 19.26 -5.40 22.76
C GLU A 23 17.90 -6.09 22.90
N THR A 24 16.91 -5.73 22.08
CA THR A 24 15.55 -6.29 22.15
C THR A 24 15.31 -7.24 21.01
N THR A 25 14.78 -8.42 21.30
CA THR A 25 14.40 -9.44 20.29
C THR A 25 13.02 -10.03 20.61
N GLY A 26 12.30 -10.43 19.57
CA GLY A 26 11.02 -11.14 19.69
C GLY A 26 9.96 -10.40 20.49
N SER A 27 9.95 -9.08 20.42
CA SER A 27 9.11 -8.22 21.26
C SER A 27 8.26 -7.27 20.42
N ILE A 28 7.17 -6.79 21.02
CA ILE A 28 6.42 -5.64 20.47
C ILE A 28 7.00 -4.37 21.07
N ILE A 29 7.52 -3.50 20.22
CA ILE A 29 8.13 -2.23 20.62
C ILE A 29 7.16 -1.09 20.30
N PHE A 30 6.79 -0.34 21.34
CA PHE A 30 5.96 0.85 21.22
C PHE A 30 6.81 2.10 21.28
N ILE A 31 6.61 3.01 20.32
CA ILE A 31 7.28 4.31 20.29
C ILE A 31 6.22 5.39 20.09
N ASP A 32 6.14 6.31 21.02
CA ASP A 32 5.14 7.38 21.03
C ASP A 32 5.62 8.63 20.26
N GLU A 33 4.68 9.54 19.98
CA GLU A 33 4.96 10.80 19.30
C GLU A 33 6.01 11.65 20.04
N GLY A 34 6.70 12.51 19.32
CA GLY A 34 7.75 13.38 19.88
C GLY A 34 9.17 12.83 19.76
N ASN A 35 9.32 11.59 19.37
CA ASN A 35 10.61 10.96 19.15
C ASN A 35 11.17 11.28 17.76
N ARG A 36 12.04 12.30 17.65
CA ARG A 36 12.58 12.77 16.35
C ARG A 36 13.38 11.73 15.59
N PHE A 37 13.90 10.70 16.24
CA PHE A 37 14.66 9.64 15.59
C PHE A 37 13.80 8.80 14.64
N LEU A 38 12.46 8.77 14.79
CA LEU A 38 11.54 8.03 13.92
C LEU A 38 11.70 8.36 12.44
N VAL A 39 12.04 9.60 12.09
CA VAL A 39 12.24 10.04 10.70
C VAL A 39 13.64 9.76 10.18
N SER A 40 14.54 9.22 11.00
CA SER A 40 15.93 8.99 10.62
C SER A 40 16.12 7.72 9.80
N LYS A 41 17.08 7.76 8.87
CA LYS A 41 17.49 6.56 8.12
C LYS A 41 18.06 5.46 9.03
N LYS A 42 18.71 5.84 10.13
CA LYS A 42 19.26 4.90 11.09
C LYS A 42 18.18 4.09 11.76
N PHE A 43 17.08 4.75 12.16
CA PHE A 43 15.92 4.06 12.72
C PHE A 43 15.32 3.07 11.71
N ALA A 44 15.10 3.48 10.47
CA ALA A 44 14.59 2.61 9.43
C ALA A 44 15.47 1.36 9.20
N GLN A 45 16.81 1.52 9.23
CA GLN A 45 17.75 0.41 9.12
C GLN A 45 17.66 -0.57 10.29
N LEU A 46 17.51 -0.04 11.52
CA LEU A 46 17.36 -0.89 12.70
C LEU A 46 16.02 -1.64 12.70
N VAL A 47 14.92 -0.98 12.30
CA VAL A 47 13.62 -1.64 12.16
C VAL A 47 13.72 -2.79 11.15
N GLN A 48 14.29 -2.54 9.97
CA GLN A 48 14.44 -3.55 8.92
C GLN A 48 15.28 -4.75 9.37
N GLY A 49 16.35 -4.53 10.15
CA GLY A 49 17.22 -5.61 10.64
C GLY A 49 16.75 -6.29 11.92
N SER A 50 15.60 -5.91 12.46
CA SER A 50 15.10 -6.36 13.76
C SER A 50 14.14 -7.54 13.65
N ASP A 51 14.13 -8.39 14.67
CA ASP A 51 13.12 -9.46 14.87
C ASP A 51 11.94 -8.98 15.73
N ASN A 52 11.77 -7.67 15.89
CA ASN A 52 10.72 -7.07 16.69
C ASN A 52 9.58 -6.55 15.81
N TYR A 53 8.38 -6.48 16.37
CA TYR A 53 7.25 -5.78 15.79
C TYR A 53 7.16 -4.38 16.35
N PHE A 54 7.00 -3.36 15.49
CA PHE A 54 6.98 -1.97 15.90
C PHE A 54 5.58 -1.36 15.80
N VAL A 55 5.15 -0.73 16.87
CA VAL A 55 3.92 0.08 16.92
C VAL A 55 4.32 1.54 17.13
N LEU A 56 4.14 2.35 16.11
CA LEU A 56 4.59 3.74 16.09
C LEU A 56 3.40 4.68 16.15
N ALA A 57 3.33 5.54 17.17
CA ALA A 57 2.39 6.63 17.22
C ALA A 57 3.09 7.92 16.77
N THR A 58 2.71 8.49 15.65
CA THR A 58 3.37 9.68 15.11
C THR A 58 2.43 10.51 14.25
N ARG A 59 2.71 11.80 14.13
CA ARG A 59 2.10 12.72 13.15
C ARG A 59 3.03 13.01 11.98
N GLU A 60 4.26 12.54 12.09
CA GLU A 60 5.29 12.76 11.07
C GLU A 60 5.18 11.71 9.97
N LYS A 61 5.55 12.09 8.76
CA LYS A 61 5.80 11.15 7.68
C LYS A 61 7.06 10.35 7.97
N LEU A 62 7.05 9.06 7.69
CA LEU A 62 8.19 8.16 7.85
C LEU A 62 8.69 7.65 6.48
N PRO A 63 9.24 8.53 5.62
CA PRO A 63 9.54 8.18 4.22
C PRO A 63 10.67 7.15 4.08
N ALA A 64 11.48 6.97 5.11
CA ALA A 64 12.56 5.99 5.14
C ALA A 64 12.09 4.58 5.48
N LEU A 65 10.86 4.43 6.02
CA LEU A 65 10.25 3.14 6.32
C LEU A 65 9.28 2.76 5.20
N PRO A 66 9.45 1.62 4.56
CA PRO A 66 8.40 1.05 3.71
C PRO A 66 7.37 0.37 4.62
N TYR A 67 6.16 0.89 4.68
CA TYR A 67 5.04 0.28 5.39
C TYR A 67 3.78 0.35 4.54
N SER A 68 2.97 -0.71 4.67
CA SER A 68 1.75 -0.86 3.91
C SER A 68 0.68 0.14 4.33
N VAL A 69 -0.16 0.53 3.40
CA VAL A 69 -1.38 1.29 3.68
C VAL A 69 -2.33 0.53 4.61
N SER A 70 -2.25 -0.80 4.61
CA SER A 70 -3.04 -1.69 5.45
C SER A 70 -2.61 -1.69 6.92
N GLU A 71 -1.45 -1.12 7.25
CA GLU A 71 -0.92 -1.04 8.62
C GLU A 71 -1.14 0.32 9.29
N ILE A 72 -1.88 1.24 8.64
CA ILE A 72 -2.08 2.59 9.15
C ILE A 72 -3.44 2.72 9.81
N TYR A 73 -3.40 3.09 11.08
CA TYR A 73 -4.58 3.34 11.88
C TYR A 73 -4.65 4.80 12.33
N GLY A 74 -5.84 5.37 12.26
CA GLY A 74 -6.15 6.68 12.81
C GLY A 74 -6.84 6.59 14.16
N PHE A 75 -6.77 7.66 14.94
CA PHE A 75 -7.51 7.81 16.19
C PHE A 75 -8.58 8.89 16.03
N ARG A 76 -9.81 8.55 16.34
CA ARG A 76 -10.93 9.47 16.39
C ARG A 76 -11.41 9.60 17.83
N LYS A 77 -11.54 10.83 18.31
CA LYS A 77 -12.16 11.09 19.60
C LYS A 77 -13.66 11.29 19.38
N SER A 78 -14.46 10.43 19.97
CA SER A 78 -15.89 10.65 20.02
C SER A 78 -16.27 11.39 21.32
N GLY A 79 -17.10 12.38 21.20
CA GLY A 79 -17.68 13.12 22.33
C GLY A 79 -17.68 14.62 22.09
N LYS A 80 -18.87 15.21 22.05
CA LYS A 80 -19.07 16.65 22.23
C LYS A 80 -18.74 16.99 23.68
N PHE A 81 -18.20 18.18 23.91
CA PHE A 81 -17.67 18.70 25.19
C PHE A 81 -18.59 18.55 26.39
N HIS A 82 -19.85 18.13 26.26
CA HIS A 82 -20.86 18.12 27.29
C HIS A 82 -21.19 16.74 27.90
N ASP A 83 -20.67 15.65 27.33
CA ASP A 83 -20.97 14.31 27.86
C ASP A 83 -19.71 13.59 28.31
N ALA A 84 -19.28 13.86 29.54
CA ALA A 84 -18.09 13.25 30.14
C ALA A 84 -18.19 11.72 30.31
N LYS A 85 -19.39 11.15 30.15
CA LYS A 85 -19.63 9.71 30.28
C LYS A 85 -19.45 8.90 29.01
N GLN A 86 -19.32 9.54 27.85
CA GLN A 86 -19.21 8.85 26.53
C GLN A 86 -17.95 9.24 25.74
N LYS A 87 -16.85 9.54 26.42
CA LYS A 87 -15.56 9.72 25.74
C LYS A 87 -14.94 8.37 25.48
N TYR A 88 -14.99 7.90 24.27
CA TYR A 88 -14.19 6.78 23.80
C TYR A 88 -13.27 7.22 22.65
N ASN A 89 -12.11 6.60 22.58
CA ASN A 89 -11.21 6.74 21.45
C ASN A 89 -11.51 5.56 20.51
N GLU A 90 -11.82 5.89 19.27
CA GLU A 90 -12.01 4.91 18.20
C GLU A 90 -10.71 4.80 17.41
N ILE A 91 -10.25 3.57 17.22
CA ILE A 91 -9.17 3.25 16.29
C ILE A 91 -9.85 2.80 15.00
N TYR A 92 -9.49 3.42 13.89
CA TYR A 92 -10.02 3.05 12.59
C TYR A 92 -8.89 2.83 11.58
N HIS A 93 -9.11 1.92 10.64
CA HIS A 93 -8.16 1.65 9.56
C HIS A 93 -8.25 2.77 8.51
N LEU A 94 -7.15 3.51 8.30
CA LEU A 94 -7.18 4.72 7.48
C LEU A 94 -7.53 4.42 6.03
N TYR A 95 -6.92 3.40 5.43
CA TYR A 95 -7.22 3.02 4.04
C TYR A 95 -8.66 2.52 3.89
N GLY A 96 -9.17 1.76 4.86
CA GLY A 96 -10.55 1.28 4.86
C GLY A 96 -11.59 2.41 4.82
N GLU A 97 -11.31 3.54 5.48
CA GLU A 97 -12.20 4.71 5.46
C GLU A 97 -12.26 5.44 4.12
N ILE A 98 -11.15 5.44 3.37
CA ILE A 98 -11.05 6.18 2.10
C ILE A 98 -11.28 5.31 0.87
N SER A 99 -11.21 3.98 1.04
CA SER A 99 -11.38 2.98 -0.03
C SER A 99 -12.80 2.41 -0.10
N GLU A 100 -13.82 3.17 0.34
CA GLU A 100 -15.22 2.70 0.23
C GLU A 100 -15.48 2.04 -1.12
N GLU A 101 -16.14 0.87 -1.11
CA GLU A 101 -16.55 0.14 -2.31
C GLU A 101 -17.50 0.99 -3.15
N LYS A 102 -16.93 1.84 -3.99
CA LYS A 102 -17.68 2.64 -4.96
C LYS A 102 -17.53 1.98 -6.31
N ASN A 103 -18.65 1.66 -6.92
CA ASN A 103 -18.67 1.24 -8.31
C ASN A 103 -18.42 2.49 -9.18
N ILE A 104 -17.16 2.80 -9.45
CA ILE A 104 -16.76 4.05 -10.12
C ILE A 104 -16.58 3.86 -11.62
N ASN A 105 -16.83 4.95 -12.35
CA ASN A 105 -16.49 5.10 -13.76
C ASN A 105 -15.41 6.21 -13.89
N PRO A 106 -14.11 5.87 -13.83
CA PRO A 106 -13.07 6.87 -13.86
C PRO A 106 -12.99 7.54 -15.24
N LYS A 107 -12.77 8.85 -15.23
CA LYS A 107 -12.46 9.64 -16.43
C LYS A 107 -10.96 9.78 -16.63
N LEU A 108 -10.20 9.52 -15.58
CA LEU A 108 -8.76 9.60 -15.55
C LEU A 108 -8.19 8.51 -14.63
N VAL A 109 -7.11 7.88 -15.06
CA VAL A 109 -6.32 6.95 -14.23
C VAL A 109 -4.92 7.53 -14.01
N ILE A 110 -4.44 7.48 -12.78
CA ILE A 110 -3.06 7.84 -12.43
C ILE A 110 -2.43 6.62 -11.75
N THR A 111 -1.34 6.11 -12.29
CA THR A 111 -0.55 5.05 -11.65
C THR A 111 0.67 5.63 -10.95
N GLU A 112 1.12 4.99 -9.87
CA GLU A 112 2.35 5.40 -9.19
C GLU A 112 3.57 5.21 -10.07
N ASP A 113 3.75 3.98 -10.56
CA ASP A 113 4.91 3.58 -11.35
C ASP A 113 4.82 4.00 -12.83
N SER A 114 5.93 3.85 -13.55
CA SER A 114 6.04 4.06 -15.00
C SER A 114 6.41 2.76 -15.75
N ASN A 115 6.27 1.63 -15.11
CA ASN A 115 6.73 0.32 -15.55
C ASN A 115 5.55 -0.58 -15.99
N SER A 116 5.64 -1.86 -15.64
CA SER A 116 4.65 -2.89 -15.99
C SER A 116 3.23 -2.58 -15.52
N GLY A 117 3.07 -2.04 -14.30
CA GLY A 117 1.76 -1.63 -13.79
C GLY A 117 1.15 -0.52 -14.65
N PHE A 118 1.94 0.53 -14.95
CA PHE A 118 1.49 1.58 -15.87
C PHE A 118 1.16 1.01 -17.25
N GLU A 119 2.02 0.16 -17.82
CA GLU A 119 1.78 -0.45 -19.13
C GLU A 119 0.44 -1.19 -19.17
N PHE A 120 0.15 -1.97 -18.11
CA PHE A 120 -1.07 -2.73 -17.98
C PHE A 120 -2.31 -1.83 -17.91
N PHE A 121 -2.33 -0.91 -16.96
CA PHE A 121 -3.49 -0.02 -16.74
C PHE A 121 -3.68 0.98 -17.87
N ASN A 122 -2.62 1.45 -18.51
CA ASN A 122 -2.70 2.30 -19.68
C ASN A 122 -3.37 1.59 -20.87
N GLU A 123 -3.02 0.32 -21.12
CA GLU A 123 -3.66 -0.47 -22.18
C GLU A 123 -5.14 -0.71 -21.87
N LEU A 124 -5.49 -1.05 -20.64
CA LEU A 124 -6.89 -1.22 -20.23
C LEU A 124 -7.69 0.09 -20.38
N SER A 125 -7.13 1.20 -19.94
CA SER A 125 -7.75 2.52 -20.03
C SER A 125 -7.93 2.94 -21.48
N ARG A 126 -6.92 2.73 -22.32
CA ARG A 126 -6.95 3.04 -23.76
C ARG A 126 -8.08 2.28 -24.49
N GLN A 127 -8.28 1.01 -24.16
CA GLN A 127 -9.39 0.20 -24.73
C GLN A 127 -10.77 0.78 -24.40
N LYS A 128 -10.86 1.60 -23.37
CA LYS A 128 -12.07 2.24 -22.87
C LYS A 128 -12.15 3.75 -23.15
N GLY A 129 -11.18 4.29 -23.89
CA GLY A 129 -11.12 5.74 -24.19
C GLY A 129 -10.82 6.62 -22.98
N VAL A 130 -10.25 6.04 -21.89
CA VAL A 130 -9.86 6.75 -20.68
C VAL A 130 -8.37 7.07 -20.73
N ASN A 131 -8.00 8.27 -20.33
CA ASN A 131 -6.59 8.66 -20.22
C ASN A 131 -5.95 7.99 -19.00
N CYS A 132 -4.71 7.52 -19.16
CA CYS A 132 -3.90 6.99 -18.08
C CYS A 132 -2.54 7.69 -18.05
N PHE A 133 -2.11 8.15 -16.89
CA PHE A 133 -0.83 8.82 -16.69
C PHE A 133 -0.03 8.14 -15.59
N SER A 134 1.29 8.08 -15.77
CA SER A 134 2.19 7.68 -14.70
C SER A 134 2.61 8.91 -13.89
N ALA A 135 2.63 8.79 -12.57
CA ALA A 135 3.20 9.80 -11.70
C ALA A 135 4.74 9.74 -11.65
N GLY A 136 5.32 8.57 -11.98
CA GLY A 136 6.76 8.35 -11.92
C GLY A 136 7.29 8.27 -10.49
N GLY A 137 6.47 7.74 -9.57
CA GLY A 137 6.79 7.46 -8.17
C GLY A 137 5.83 8.10 -7.16
N LYS A 138 5.73 7.49 -5.98
CA LYS A 138 4.76 7.82 -4.93
C LYS A 138 4.77 9.30 -4.52
N SER A 139 5.94 9.90 -4.39
CA SER A 139 6.09 11.31 -3.99
C SER A 139 5.54 12.32 -5.01
N ASN A 140 5.27 11.89 -6.24
CA ASN A 140 4.72 12.75 -7.28
C ASN A 140 3.18 12.71 -7.38
N ILE A 141 2.53 11.72 -6.74
CA ILE A 141 1.07 11.54 -6.82
C ILE A 141 0.33 12.82 -6.42
N ILE A 142 0.67 13.39 -5.28
CA ILE A 142 0.00 14.61 -4.77
C ILE A 142 0.14 15.76 -5.76
N ARG A 143 1.35 16.00 -6.28
CA ARG A 143 1.56 17.04 -7.29
C ARG A 143 0.75 16.80 -8.56
N GLN A 144 0.60 15.55 -9.00
CA GLN A 144 -0.21 15.20 -10.16
C GLN A 144 -1.71 15.48 -9.90
N LEU A 145 -2.19 15.26 -8.69
CA LEU A 145 -3.58 15.56 -8.29
C LEU A 145 -3.81 17.06 -8.18
N GLU A 146 -2.89 17.82 -7.59
CA GLU A 146 -2.96 19.27 -7.50
C GLU A 146 -3.06 19.94 -8.87
N GLN A 147 -2.29 19.45 -9.86
CA GLN A 147 -2.35 19.96 -11.24
C GLN A 147 -3.69 19.67 -11.93
N ARG A 148 -4.49 18.75 -11.39
CA ARG A 148 -5.76 18.27 -11.95
C ARG A 148 -6.98 18.56 -11.07
N GLN A 149 -6.88 19.55 -10.18
CA GLN A 149 -7.98 19.93 -9.28
C GLN A 149 -9.27 20.31 -10.00
N ASN A 150 -9.17 20.77 -11.24
CA ASN A 150 -10.31 21.19 -12.06
C ASN A 150 -10.77 20.10 -13.05
N GLU A 151 -10.22 18.89 -12.97
CA GLU A 151 -10.67 17.79 -13.83
C GLU A 151 -12.07 17.34 -13.44
N GLU A 152 -12.95 17.29 -14.43
CA GLU A 152 -14.32 16.82 -14.24
C GLU A 152 -14.37 15.27 -14.23
N GLY A 153 -15.12 14.72 -13.28
CA GLY A 153 -15.31 13.28 -13.14
C GLY A 153 -14.31 12.62 -12.21
N THR A 154 -14.46 11.30 -12.04
CA THR A 154 -13.68 10.54 -11.07
C THR A 154 -12.26 10.28 -11.55
N ILE A 155 -11.29 10.52 -10.69
CA ILE A 155 -9.87 10.18 -10.86
C ILE A 155 -9.58 8.92 -10.07
N LEU A 156 -9.17 7.85 -10.75
CA LEU A 156 -8.68 6.62 -10.11
C LEU A 156 -7.16 6.71 -9.95
N VAL A 157 -6.68 6.65 -8.72
CA VAL A 157 -5.26 6.58 -8.38
C VAL A 157 -4.91 5.16 -8.00
N ILE A 158 -3.92 4.56 -8.66
CA ILE A 158 -3.45 3.19 -8.41
C ILE A 158 -2.01 3.25 -7.94
N VAL A 159 -1.75 2.70 -6.75
CA VAL A 159 -0.44 2.75 -6.09
C VAL A 159 -0.04 1.38 -5.55
N ASP A 160 1.27 1.18 -5.32
CA ASP A 160 1.79 0.00 -4.64
C ASP A 160 1.62 0.16 -3.12
N GLY A 161 0.55 -0.41 -2.58
CA GLY A 161 0.12 -0.24 -1.19
C GLY A 161 1.16 -0.62 -0.14
N ALA A 162 1.97 -1.66 -0.41
CA ALA A 162 3.01 -2.13 0.50
C ALA A 162 4.08 -1.09 0.86
N ALA A 163 4.25 -0.05 0.04
CA ALA A 163 5.25 0.99 0.26
C ALA A 163 4.69 2.42 0.25
N PHE A 164 3.39 2.58 0.09
CA PHE A 164 2.73 3.89 -0.03
C PHE A 164 2.35 4.53 1.30
N GLY A 165 2.55 3.85 2.41
CA GLY A 165 2.10 4.29 3.73
C GLY A 165 2.51 5.72 4.10
N SER A 166 3.74 6.14 3.76
CA SER A 166 4.23 7.50 4.03
C SER A 166 3.41 8.62 3.37
N GLU A 167 2.70 8.33 2.28
CA GLU A 167 1.91 9.31 1.52
C GLU A 167 0.43 9.34 1.93
N MET A 168 -0.01 8.40 2.76
CA MET A 168 -1.42 8.19 3.11
C MET A 168 -2.09 9.41 3.76
N LYS A 169 -1.35 10.15 4.56
CA LYS A 169 -1.89 11.38 5.18
C LYS A 169 -2.29 12.39 4.10
N ASP A 170 -1.39 12.70 3.19
CA ASP A 170 -1.60 13.72 2.18
C ASP A 170 -2.66 13.31 1.16
N ILE A 171 -2.64 12.05 0.70
CA ILE A 171 -3.67 11.54 -0.22
C ILE A 171 -5.06 11.53 0.44
N SER A 172 -5.15 11.19 1.73
CA SER A 172 -6.41 11.25 2.48
C SER A 172 -6.97 12.68 2.57
N GLU A 173 -6.10 13.67 2.74
CA GLU A 173 -6.47 15.09 2.73
C GLU A 173 -6.94 15.52 1.33
N CYS A 174 -6.25 15.11 0.27
CA CYS A 174 -6.66 15.36 -1.11
C CYS A 174 -8.04 14.74 -1.43
N ILE A 175 -8.26 13.48 -1.05
CA ILE A 175 -9.54 12.79 -1.25
C ILE A 175 -10.68 13.53 -0.56
N LYS A 176 -10.48 13.96 0.70
CA LYS A 176 -11.48 14.70 1.46
C LYS A 176 -11.79 16.08 0.88
N THR A 177 -10.78 16.73 0.31
CA THR A 177 -10.91 18.10 -0.23
C THR A 177 -11.53 18.11 -1.62
N GLN A 178 -11.08 17.23 -2.50
CA GLN A 178 -11.53 17.22 -3.91
C GLN A 178 -12.78 16.35 -4.12
N GLY A 179 -12.97 15.29 -3.34
CA GLY A 179 -14.17 14.44 -3.36
C GLY A 179 -14.36 13.56 -4.60
N ASN A 180 -13.57 13.77 -5.67
CA ASN A 180 -13.65 13.01 -6.92
C ASN A 180 -12.47 12.03 -7.12
N ILE A 181 -11.62 11.88 -6.12
CA ILE A 181 -10.46 10.97 -6.14
C ILE A 181 -10.84 9.65 -5.47
N VAL A 182 -10.49 8.55 -6.11
CA VAL A 182 -10.60 7.20 -5.54
C VAL A 182 -9.22 6.56 -5.56
N LEU A 183 -8.77 6.08 -4.41
CA LEU A 183 -7.51 5.38 -4.25
C LEU A 183 -7.71 3.87 -4.28
N TYR A 184 -6.95 3.19 -5.13
CA TYR A 184 -6.80 1.75 -5.13
C TYR A 184 -5.33 1.39 -4.84
N ALA A 185 -5.09 0.72 -3.74
CA ALA A 185 -3.76 0.43 -3.23
C ALA A 185 -3.62 -1.08 -2.94
N PRO A 186 -3.51 -1.95 -3.96
CA PRO A 186 -3.09 -3.33 -3.75
C PRO A 186 -1.67 -3.35 -3.19
N GLU A 187 -1.25 -4.44 -2.56
CA GLU A 187 0.11 -4.52 -2.02
C GLU A 187 1.18 -4.21 -3.09
N SER A 188 1.01 -4.74 -4.30
CA SER A 188 1.74 -4.31 -5.50
C SER A 188 1.02 -4.73 -6.77
N PHE A 189 1.49 -4.26 -7.93
CA PHE A 189 0.98 -4.74 -9.20
C PHE A 189 1.25 -6.25 -9.39
N GLU A 190 2.42 -6.74 -8.97
CA GLU A 190 2.77 -8.15 -9.04
C GLU A 190 1.88 -8.99 -8.11
N TRP A 191 1.61 -8.51 -6.90
CA TRP A 191 0.64 -9.12 -6.00
C TRP A 191 -0.74 -9.26 -6.66
N LEU A 192 -1.18 -8.21 -7.36
CA LEU A 192 -2.46 -8.20 -8.08
C LEU A 192 -2.47 -9.25 -9.19
N LEU A 193 -1.38 -9.37 -9.97
CA LEU A 193 -1.25 -10.40 -11.01
C LEU A 193 -1.25 -11.82 -10.42
N LEU A 194 -0.50 -12.05 -9.33
CA LEU A 194 -0.44 -13.33 -8.62
C LEU A 194 -1.80 -13.72 -8.02
N SER A 195 -2.53 -12.72 -7.50
CA SER A 195 -3.87 -12.92 -6.93
C SER A 195 -4.90 -13.35 -7.96
N THR A 196 -4.65 -13.16 -9.27
CA THR A 196 -5.51 -13.71 -10.33
C THR A 196 -5.50 -15.22 -10.38
N LYS A 197 -4.40 -15.89 -9.95
CA LYS A 197 -4.16 -17.34 -10.05
C LYS A 197 -4.19 -17.89 -11.48
N GLU A 198 -4.11 -17.00 -12.46
CA GLU A 198 -4.22 -17.33 -13.89
C GLU A 198 -2.87 -17.54 -14.57
N ILE A 199 -1.74 -17.33 -13.87
CA ILE A 199 -0.41 -17.46 -14.42
C ILE A 199 0.02 -18.94 -14.34
N PRO A 200 0.28 -19.60 -15.46
CA PRO A 200 0.55 -21.03 -15.47
C PRO A 200 1.84 -21.41 -14.70
N GLY A 201 1.74 -22.45 -13.87
CA GLY A 201 2.89 -22.98 -13.15
C GLY A 201 3.26 -22.22 -11.87
N VAL A 202 2.57 -21.15 -11.56
CA VAL A 202 2.78 -20.37 -10.33
C VAL A 202 1.79 -20.81 -9.27
N LYS A 203 2.30 -21.28 -8.12
CA LYS A 203 1.50 -21.70 -6.96
C LYS A 203 1.74 -20.71 -5.83
N VAL A 204 0.75 -19.93 -5.52
CA VAL A 204 0.88 -18.81 -4.57
C VAL A 204 -0.22 -18.75 -3.50
N GLU A 205 -1.13 -19.75 -3.48
CA GLU A 205 -2.31 -19.70 -2.63
C GLU A 205 -1.95 -19.53 -1.14
N THR A 206 -0.98 -20.32 -0.65
CA THR A 206 -0.54 -20.25 0.74
C THR A 206 0.21 -18.96 1.05
N ILE A 207 1.03 -18.49 0.11
CA ILE A 207 1.79 -17.23 0.25
C ILE A 207 0.85 -16.03 0.31
N LEU A 208 -0.19 -16.01 -0.53
CA LEU A 208 -1.16 -14.91 -0.56
C LEU A 208 -2.11 -14.91 0.66
N GLN A 209 -2.27 -16.06 1.31
CA GLN A 209 -3.07 -16.18 2.53
C GLN A 209 -2.33 -15.73 3.78
N ASN A 210 -1.04 -16.01 3.86
CA ASN A 210 -0.20 -15.71 5.02
C ASN A 210 1.17 -15.18 4.55
N PRO A 211 1.20 -13.99 3.89
CA PRO A 211 2.44 -13.48 3.31
C PRO A 211 3.53 -13.23 4.37
N GLU A 212 3.14 -12.90 5.60
CA GLU A 212 4.02 -12.68 6.74
C GLU A 212 4.85 -13.92 7.13
N GLU A 213 4.39 -15.12 6.78
CA GLU A 213 5.14 -16.38 7.02
C GLU A 213 6.26 -16.61 5.98
N TYR A 214 6.23 -15.88 4.86
CA TYR A 214 7.13 -16.07 3.72
C TYR A 214 8.07 -14.91 3.47
N ILE A 215 7.74 -13.72 3.97
CA ILE A 215 8.48 -12.50 3.67
C ILE A 215 9.37 -12.11 4.85
N ASP A 216 10.69 -12.33 4.71
CA ASP A 216 11.66 -11.86 5.69
C ASP A 216 12.00 -10.39 5.45
N SER A 217 11.73 -9.52 6.43
CA SER A 217 12.00 -8.09 6.37
C SER A 217 13.50 -7.76 6.25
N LYS A 218 14.38 -8.66 6.67
CA LYS A 218 15.85 -8.52 6.53
C LYS A 218 16.29 -8.68 5.08
N GLU A 219 15.59 -9.50 4.32
CA GLU A 219 15.86 -9.77 2.92
C GLU A 219 15.10 -8.80 2.01
N TYR A 220 13.83 -8.57 2.32
CA TYR A 220 12.93 -7.75 1.52
C TYR A 220 12.54 -6.46 2.24
N VAL A 221 12.92 -5.33 1.65
CA VAL A 221 12.60 -4.01 2.20
C VAL A 221 11.08 -3.74 2.20
N SER A 222 10.33 -4.35 1.28
CA SER A 222 8.88 -4.25 1.20
C SER A 222 8.28 -5.52 0.56
N TRP A 223 7.02 -5.76 0.82
CA TRP A 223 6.27 -6.86 0.18
C TRP A 223 6.22 -6.72 -1.35
N GLU A 224 6.21 -5.50 -1.87
CA GLU A 224 6.32 -5.24 -3.31
C GLU A 224 7.55 -5.94 -3.91
N ARG A 225 8.72 -5.82 -3.28
CA ARG A 225 9.94 -6.45 -3.77
C ARG A 225 9.86 -7.97 -3.75
N TYR A 226 9.35 -8.53 -2.67
CA TYR A 226 9.14 -9.98 -2.57
C TYR A 226 8.24 -10.50 -3.71
N PHE A 227 7.08 -9.90 -3.91
CA PHE A 227 6.17 -10.33 -4.98
C PHE A 227 6.74 -10.12 -6.38
N THR A 228 7.56 -9.10 -6.57
CA THR A 228 8.29 -8.88 -7.83
C THR A 228 9.25 -10.04 -8.10
N ASP A 229 10.09 -10.39 -7.13
CA ASP A 229 11.08 -11.46 -7.28
C ASP A 229 10.39 -12.82 -7.42
N LEU A 230 9.37 -13.09 -6.62
CA LEU A 230 8.55 -14.30 -6.72
C LEU A 230 7.96 -14.48 -8.12
N LEU A 231 7.41 -13.42 -8.70
CA LEU A 231 6.81 -13.48 -10.05
C LEU A 231 7.88 -13.68 -11.14
N ILE A 232 9.02 -12.98 -11.03
CA ILE A 232 10.15 -13.14 -11.95
C ILE A 232 10.67 -14.58 -11.90
N GLU A 233 10.97 -15.10 -10.73
CA GLU A 233 11.53 -16.45 -10.56
C GLU A 233 10.56 -17.52 -11.04
N SER A 234 9.30 -17.43 -10.61
CA SER A 234 8.27 -18.42 -10.97
C SER A 234 7.99 -18.49 -12.48
N THR A 235 8.22 -17.40 -13.22
CA THR A 235 7.95 -17.33 -14.66
C THR A 235 9.18 -17.38 -15.53
N SER A 236 10.40 -17.35 -14.96
CA SER A 236 11.68 -17.25 -15.67
C SER A 236 11.90 -18.32 -16.74
N LYS A 237 11.40 -19.53 -16.53
CA LYS A 237 11.52 -20.66 -17.45
C LYS A 237 10.44 -20.72 -18.52
N ASN A 238 9.46 -19.83 -18.48
CA ASN A 238 8.34 -19.81 -19.42
C ASN A 238 8.42 -18.58 -20.32
N PHE A 239 8.95 -18.75 -21.51
CA PHE A 239 9.18 -17.64 -22.45
C PHE A 239 7.93 -16.78 -22.74
N ILE A 240 6.74 -17.38 -22.75
CA ILE A 240 5.48 -16.66 -23.00
C ILE A 240 5.08 -15.82 -21.76
N TRP A 241 5.31 -16.36 -20.55
CA TRP A 241 4.89 -15.78 -19.28
C TRP A 241 6.04 -15.13 -18.50
N ALA A 242 7.25 -15.08 -19.08
CA ALA A 242 8.39 -14.45 -18.41
C ALA A 242 8.02 -13.01 -18.02
N TYR A 243 8.01 -12.76 -16.71
CA TYR A 243 7.70 -11.45 -16.18
C TYR A 243 8.93 -10.55 -16.19
N SER A 244 8.71 -9.30 -16.51
CA SER A 244 9.72 -8.25 -16.37
C SER A 244 9.03 -6.96 -15.92
N LYS A 245 9.56 -6.35 -14.86
CA LYS A 245 9.03 -5.08 -14.35
C LYS A 245 9.09 -3.96 -15.39
N LYS A 246 10.00 -4.04 -16.36
CA LYS A 246 10.16 -3.02 -17.40
C LYS A 246 9.17 -3.15 -18.55
N ARG A 247 8.70 -4.35 -18.84
CA ARG A 247 7.82 -4.61 -20.00
C ARG A 247 7.07 -5.91 -19.83
N LEU A 248 5.77 -5.89 -20.11
CA LEU A 248 4.91 -7.06 -20.08
C LEU A 248 4.94 -7.81 -21.42
N THR A 249 4.88 -9.14 -21.36
CA THR A 249 4.57 -9.95 -22.53
C THR A 249 3.07 -9.85 -22.86
N LYS A 250 2.70 -10.15 -24.10
CA LYS A 250 1.29 -10.14 -24.54
C LYS A 250 0.39 -11.07 -23.72
N ALA A 251 0.96 -12.07 -23.06
CA ALA A 251 0.22 -13.03 -22.25
C ALA A 251 -0.49 -12.36 -21.05
N TYR A 252 0.10 -11.31 -20.48
CA TYR A 252 -0.49 -10.57 -19.38
C TYR A 252 -1.73 -9.74 -19.77
N PHE A 253 -1.90 -9.47 -21.07
CA PHE A 253 -3.09 -8.80 -21.62
C PHE A 253 -4.15 -9.78 -22.13
N ALA A 254 -3.97 -11.08 -21.90
CA ALA A 254 -4.97 -12.08 -22.27
C ALA A 254 -6.29 -11.83 -21.51
N PRO A 255 -7.46 -12.04 -22.17
CA PRO A 255 -8.77 -11.77 -21.54
C PRO A 255 -8.96 -12.41 -20.17
N ARG A 256 -8.41 -13.61 -19.95
CA ARG A 256 -8.49 -14.30 -18.66
C ARG A 256 -7.81 -13.51 -17.54
N ILE A 257 -6.59 -12.96 -17.77
CA ILE A 257 -5.87 -12.15 -16.78
C ILE A 257 -6.61 -10.84 -16.54
N VAL A 258 -6.95 -10.14 -17.63
CA VAL A 258 -7.65 -8.86 -17.56
C VAL A 258 -8.97 -8.99 -16.79
N ASN A 259 -9.79 -10.02 -17.08
CA ASN A 259 -11.05 -10.25 -16.40
C ASN A 259 -10.85 -10.63 -14.92
N ALA A 260 -9.82 -11.42 -14.60
CA ALA A 260 -9.51 -11.76 -13.22
C ALA A 260 -9.06 -10.52 -12.43
N VAL A 261 -8.18 -9.67 -13.00
CA VAL A 261 -7.80 -8.39 -12.38
C VAL A 261 -9.03 -7.51 -12.16
N LYS A 262 -9.90 -7.36 -13.15
CA LYS A 262 -11.15 -6.59 -13.02
C LYS A 262 -12.04 -7.12 -11.89
N THR A 263 -12.11 -8.43 -11.73
CA THR A 263 -12.89 -9.08 -10.66
C THR A 263 -12.29 -8.79 -9.27
N ILE A 264 -10.96 -8.74 -9.16
CA ILE A 264 -10.27 -8.40 -7.91
C ILE A 264 -10.45 -6.91 -7.61
N MET A 265 -10.35 -6.05 -8.63
CA MET A 265 -10.57 -4.60 -8.53
C MET A 265 -12.07 -4.25 -8.52
N LYS A 266 -12.79 -4.65 -7.49
CA LYS A 266 -14.26 -4.46 -7.37
C LYS A 266 -14.72 -2.99 -7.41
N LEU A 267 -13.81 -2.05 -7.23
CA LEU A 267 -14.08 -0.60 -7.20
C LEU A 267 -14.54 -0.03 -8.54
N VAL A 268 -14.15 -0.63 -9.66
CA VAL A 268 -14.34 -0.06 -10.99
C VAL A 268 -15.45 -0.81 -11.73
N ASP A 269 -16.46 -0.07 -12.18
CA ASP A 269 -17.45 -0.59 -13.12
C ASP A 269 -16.87 -0.69 -14.53
N TRP A 270 -16.14 -1.77 -14.79
CA TRP A 270 -15.48 -2.00 -16.06
C TRP A 270 -16.44 -2.17 -17.23
N GLU A 271 -17.72 -2.43 -16.97
CA GLU A 271 -18.75 -2.57 -18.02
C GLU A 271 -19.30 -1.21 -18.44
N LYS A 272 -19.41 -0.27 -17.51
CA LYS A 272 -19.96 1.07 -17.74
C LYS A 272 -18.90 2.13 -18.10
N LEU A 273 -17.68 1.74 -18.33
CA LEU A 273 -16.61 2.61 -18.82
C LEU A 273 -16.82 3.00 -20.31
N PHE A 274 -18.05 3.42 -20.68
CA PHE A 274 -18.39 3.89 -22.03
C PHE A 274 -19.12 5.21 -22.01
#